data_72ddddbbb86a61d7cab5ba45bd4a500c
#
_entry.id   72ddddbbb86a61d7cab5ba45bd4a500c
#
_cell.length_a   1.000
_cell.length_b   1.000
_cell.length_c   1.000
_cell.angle_alpha   90.00
_cell.angle_beta   90.00
_cell.angle_gamma   90.00
#
_symmetry.space_group_name_H-M   'P 1'
#
loop_
_entity.id
_entity.type
_entity.pdbx_description
1 polymer ?
#
loop_
_entity_poly.entity_id
_entity_poly.type
_entity_poly.pdbx_seq_one_letter_code
_entity_poly.pdbx_strand_id
1 'polypeptide(L)'
;MKIIENCIPKDKQQKIINAMLKDNFPWFYQSDITDKTKNNQGRPGLCHSFVDRGKVVSPFVNVVVPILEPYTRKPVYQARTFLQFPLNLELYGKDHDTAHVDLPDPHTVYLYYVVDSDGDTLFFKNKKIVKRVTPKQGTLVIFDGETYHSAEQPKKHVRCVVNFDIEKHEY
;
A
#
# COMPACT_ATOMS: atom_id res chain seq x y z
N MET A 1 -14.65 0.18 -7.51
CA MET A 1 -13.34 -0.53 -7.43
C MET A 1 -12.98 -1.10 -8.79
N LYS A 2 -11.75 -0.91 -9.24
CA LYS A 2 -11.19 -1.46 -10.49
C LYS A 2 -9.91 -2.22 -10.15
N ILE A 3 -9.70 -3.39 -10.76
CA ILE A 3 -8.48 -4.20 -10.60
C ILE A 3 -7.86 -4.36 -11.98
N ILE A 4 -6.58 -4.04 -12.11
CA ILE A 4 -5.86 -4.02 -13.38
C ILE A 4 -4.60 -4.85 -13.21
N GLU A 5 -4.59 -6.06 -13.76
CA GLU A 5 -3.42 -6.91 -13.77
C GLU A 5 -2.41 -6.42 -14.83
N ASN A 6 -1.13 -6.59 -14.55
CA ASN A 6 -0.03 -6.12 -15.42
C ASN A 6 -0.21 -4.65 -15.84
N CYS A 7 -0.54 -3.79 -14.88
CA CYS A 7 -0.89 -2.39 -15.11
C CYS A 7 0.24 -1.57 -15.76
N ILE A 8 1.48 -2.06 -15.66
CA ILE A 8 2.67 -1.52 -16.35
C ILE A 8 3.49 -2.66 -16.95
N PRO A 9 4.34 -2.41 -17.96
CA PRO A 9 5.19 -3.42 -18.59
C PRO A 9 6.09 -4.18 -17.60
N LYS A 10 6.39 -5.45 -17.89
CA LYS A 10 7.17 -6.34 -17.01
C LYS A 10 8.56 -5.81 -16.67
N ASP A 11 9.23 -5.17 -17.61
CA ASP A 11 10.54 -4.54 -17.39
C ASP A 11 10.46 -3.40 -16.36
N LYS A 12 9.39 -2.58 -16.40
CA LYS A 12 9.11 -1.54 -15.40
C LYS A 12 8.80 -2.15 -14.04
N GLN A 13 7.99 -3.22 -13.99
CA GLN A 13 7.72 -3.96 -12.74
C GLN A 13 9.03 -4.44 -12.10
N GLN A 14 9.94 -5.03 -12.91
CA GLN A 14 11.21 -5.53 -12.41
C GLN A 14 12.15 -4.40 -11.94
N LYS A 15 12.14 -3.24 -12.60
CA LYS A 15 12.88 -2.05 -12.12
C LYS A 15 12.41 -1.60 -10.75
N ILE A 16 11.09 -1.60 -10.49
CA ILE A 16 10.52 -1.24 -9.19
C ILE A 16 10.97 -2.25 -8.12
N ILE A 17 10.85 -3.55 -8.39
CA ILE A 17 11.30 -4.61 -7.48
C ILE A 17 12.80 -4.44 -7.16
N ASN A 18 13.62 -4.27 -8.18
CA ASN A 18 15.07 -4.13 -8.01
C ASN A 18 15.44 -2.88 -7.21
N ALA A 19 14.71 -1.78 -7.41
CA ALA A 19 14.96 -0.55 -6.67
C ALA A 19 14.53 -0.64 -5.20
N MET A 20 13.42 -1.34 -4.91
CA MET A 20 12.81 -1.32 -3.58
C MET A 20 13.20 -2.52 -2.72
N LEU A 21 13.43 -3.71 -3.30
CA LEU A 21 13.67 -4.95 -2.56
C LEU A 21 15.12 -5.46 -2.67
N LYS A 22 16.01 -4.66 -3.23
CA LYS A 22 17.46 -4.88 -3.18
C LYS A 22 18.11 -3.92 -2.20
N ASP A 23 19.44 -4.03 -2.09
CA ASP A 23 20.24 -3.22 -1.18
C ASP A 23 20.08 -1.71 -1.42
N ASN A 24 20.21 -0.93 -0.35
CA ASN A 24 20.23 0.54 -0.35
C ASN A 24 18.88 1.26 -0.54
N PHE A 25 17.72 0.59 -0.53
CA PHE A 25 16.46 1.31 -0.43
C PHE A 25 16.23 1.77 1.02
N PRO A 26 15.92 3.03 1.29
CA PRO A 26 15.80 3.58 2.64
C PRO A 26 14.46 3.18 3.29
N TRP A 27 14.39 1.99 3.81
CA TRP A 27 13.28 1.52 4.62
C TRP A 27 13.37 2.06 6.05
N PHE A 28 12.24 2.52 6.58
CA PHE A 28 12.12 3.02 7.95
C PHE A 28 11.25 2.09 8.78
N TYR A 29 11.75 1.66 9.92
CA TYR A 29 11.02 0.82 10.85
C TYR A 29 9.80 1.55 11.42
N GLN A 30 8.66 0.84 11.45
CA GLN A 30 7.44 1.24 12.15
C GLN A 30 7.08 0.14 13.12
N SER A 31 6.90 0.47 14.40
CA SER A 31 6.44 -0.48 15.42
C SER A 31 5.01 -0.92 15.20
N ASP A 32 4.21 -0.05 14.57
CA ASP A 32 2.87 -0.33 14.09
C ASP A 32 2.66 0.39 12.75
N ILE A 33 2.45 -0.38 11.70
CA ILE A 33 2.23 0.19 10.35
C ILE A 33 0.78 0.60 10.11
N THR A 34 -0.14 0.31 11.04
CA THR A 34 -1.58 0.51 10.83
C THR A 34 -2.24 1.47 11.79
N ASP A 35 -1.80 1.53 13.03
CA ASP A 35 -2.44 2.37 14.05
C ASP A 35 -1.40 2.91 15.05
N LYS A 36 -0.98 4.14 14.82
CA LYS A 36 -0.01 4.84 15.67
C LYS A 36 -0.55 5.19 17.07
N THR A 37 -1.85 4.97 17.31
CA THR A 37 -2.52 5.39 18.55
C THR A 37 -2.61 4.31 19.62
N LYS A 38 -2.36 3.04 19.27
CA LYS A 38 -2.44 1.94 20.22
C LYS A 38 -1.07 1.53 20.72
N ASN A 39 -0.88 1.71 22.02
CA ASN A 39 0.33 1.32 22.74
C ASN A 39 0.72 -0.15 22.46
N ASN A 40 1.84 -0.35 21.77
CA ASN A 40 2.69 -1.55 21.75
C ASN A 40 2.11 -2.91 21.34
N GLN A 41 0.98 -2.98 20.63
CA GLN A 41 0.45 -4.24 20.08
C GLN A 41 0.25 -4.18 18.57
N GLY A 42 0.85 -3.19 17.92
CA GLY A 42 0.82 -3.05 16.49
C GLY A 42 1.74 -4.04 15.78
N ARG A 43 1.50 -4.22 14.50
CA ARG A 43 2.33 -5.08 13.67
C ARG A 43 3.51 -4.30 13.13
N PRO A 44 4.74 -4.70 13.47
CA PRO A 44 5.92 -4.05 12.96
C PRO A 44 6.07 -4.30 11.46
N GLY A 45 6.65 -3.35 10.80
CA GLY A 45 6.97 -3.42 9.39
C GLY A 45 7.89 -2.29 8.99
N LEU A 46 8.11 -2.17 7.70
CA LEU A 46 8.93 -1.10 7.14
C LEU A 46 8.07 -0.21 6.23
N CYS A 47 8.34 1.07 6.24
CA CYS A 47 7.70 2.02 5.33
C CYS A 47 8.71 2.97 4.71
N HIS A 48 8.29 3.62 3.61
CA HIS A 48 9.00 4.73 3.02
C HIS A 48 7.98 5.69 2.38
N SER A 49 8.16 6.99 2.60
CA SER A 49 7.30 8.02 2.01
C SER A 49 7.98 8.65 0.80
N PHE A 50 7.26 8.70 -0.32
CA PHE A 50 7.70 9.35 -1.56
C PHE A 50 7.14 10.75 -1.69
N VAL A 51 5.86 10.92 -1.34
CA VAL A 51 5.13 12.19 -1.36
C VAL A 51 4.35 12.32 -0.05
N ASP A 52 4.42 13.48 0.57
CA ASP A 52 3.65 13.83 1.75
C ASP A 52 3.00 15.21 1.58
N ARG A 53 1.67 15.29 1.69
CA ARG A 53 0.86 16.50 1.51
C ARG A 53 1.21 17.26 0.23
N GLY A 54 1.25 16.54 -0.89
CA GLY A 54 1.57 17.08 -2.21
C GLY A 54 3.04 17.43 -2.44
N LYS A 55 3.92 17.23 -1.45
CA LYS A 55 5.36 17.53 -1.57
C LYS A 55 6.17 16.26 -1.77
N VAL A 56 7.04 16.25 -2.76
CA VAL A 56 8.02 15.16 -2.94
C VAL A 56 9.01 15.21 -1.78
N VAL A 57 9.12 14.11 -1.03
CA VAL A 57 10.00 13.95 0.13
C VAL A 57 11.09 12.91 -0.08
N SER A 58 11.09 12.25 -1.23
CA SER A 58 12.10 11.25 -1.57
C SER A 58 12.43 11.27 -3.06
N PRO A 59 13.72 11.20 -3.44
CA PRO A 59 14.14 11.09 -4.85
C PRO A 59 13.69 9.76 -5.49
N PHE A 60 13.37 8.75 -4.70
CA PHE A 60 12.84 7.47 -5.17
C PHE A 60 11.40 7.57 -5.73
N VAL A 61 10.74 8.72 -5.65
CA VAL A 61 9.44 8.96 -6.28
C VAL A 61 9.47 8.61 -7.78
N ASN A 62 10.58 8.88 -8.47
CA ASN A 62 10.74 8.58 -9.89
C ASN A 62 10.67 7.08 -10.22
N VAL A 63 10.87 6.20 -9.23
CA VAL A 63 10.74 4.75 -9.39
C VAL A 63 9.27 4.34 -9.48
N VAL A 64 8.39 5.03 -8.76
CA VAL A 64 6.98 4.62 -8.60
C VAL A 64 5.99 5.46 -9.41
N VAL A 65 6.33 6.70 -9.79
CA VAL A 65 5.47 7.55 -10.65
C VAL A 65 5.02 6.86 -11.94
N PRO A 66 5.85 6.06 -12.64
CA PRO A 66 5.41 5.35 -13.85
C PRO A 66 4.23 4.40 -13.66
N ILE A 67 3.90 4.02 -12.41
CA ILE A 67 2.70 3.22 -12.10
C ILE A 67 1.42 4.01 -12.40
N LEU A 68 1.42 5.31 -12.10
CA LEU A 68 0.25 6.18 -12.20
C LEU A 68 0.04 6.78 -13.60
N GLU A 69 1.13 7.01 -14.33
CA GLU A 69 1.11 7.74 -15.63
C GLU A 69 0.01 7.31 -16.61
N PRO A 70 -0.32 5.99 -16.74
CA PRO A 70 -1.39 5.56 -17.64
C PRO A 70 -2.81 5.82 -17.10
N TYR A 71 -2.96 6.16 -15.82
CA TYR A 71 -4.26 6.12 -15.14
C TYR A 71 -4.74 7.47 -14.63
N THR A 72 -3.83 8.39 -14.32
CA THR A 72 -4.18 9.71 -13.80
C THR A 72 -3.10 10.74 -14.10
N ARG A 73 -3.53 12.01 -14.25
CA ARG A 73 -2.66 13.20 -14.31
C ARG A 73 -2.87 14.10 -13.10
N LYS A 74 -3.77 13.71 -12.19
CA LYS A 74 -4.03 14.48 -10.98
C LYS A 74 -2.80 14.43 -10.06
N PRO A 75 -2.54 15.50 -9.29
CA PRO A 75 -1.45 15.53 -8.34
C PRO A 75 -1.65 14.47 -7.23
N VAL A 76 -0.55 13.87 -6.83
CA VAL A 76 -0.51 12.93 -5.72
C VAL A 76 -0.43 13.71 -4.42
N TYR A 77 -1.38 13.50 -3.53
CA TYR A 77 -1.36 14.09 -2.19
C TYR A 77 -0.42 13.31 -1.26
N GLN A 78 -0.53 11.98 -1.27
CA GLN A 78 0.35 11.11 -0.50
C GLN A 78 0.77 9.89 -1.34
N ALA A 79 2.04 9.49 -1.21
CA ALA A 79 2.54 8.24 -1.77
C ALA A 79 3.49 7.59 -0.77
N ARG A 80 3.15 6.35 -0.39
CA ARG A 80 3.92 5.56 0.59
C ARG A 80 4.08 4.14 0.10
N THR A 81 5.13 3.49 0.57
CA THR A 81 5.28 2.04 0.41
C THR A 81 5.41 1.38 1.76
N PHE A 82 4.89 0.17 1.85
CA PHE A 82 4.93 -0.66 3.05
C PHE A 82 5.49 -2.03 2.71
N LEU A 83 6.37 -2.53 3.57
CA LEU A 83 6.91 -3.88 3.52
C LEU A 83 6.55 -4.59 4.83
N GLN A 84 5.69 -5.60 4.71
CA GLN A 84 5.23 -6.46 5.80
C GLN A 84 5.88 -7.84 5.68
N PHE A 85 6.30 -8.36 6.82
CA PHE A 85 6.91 -9.69 6.92
C PHE A 85 5.92 -10.69 7.50
N PRO A 86 6.06 -11.99 7.24
CA PRO A 86 5.38 -13.01 8.01
C PRO A 86 5.67 -12.87 9.50
N LEU A 87 4.62 -12.75 10.32
CA LEU A 87 4.73 -12.60 11.76
C LEU A 87 4.02 -13.76 12.46
N ASN A 88 4.50 -14.13 13.66
CA ASN A 88 3.83 -15.11 14.48
C ASN A 88 2.52 -14.51 15.04
N LEU A 89 1.38 -15.02 14.59
CA LEU A 89 0.05 -14.53 14.99
C LEU A 89 -0.27 -14.80 16.48
N GLU A 90 0.39 -15.77 17.11
CA GLU A 90 0.26 -16.00 18.56
C GLU A 90 0.78 -14.80 19.36
N LEU A 91 1.80 -14.12 18.86
CA LEU A 91 2.38 -12.93 19.48
C LEU A 91 1.65 -11.63 19.11
N TYR A 92 1.13 -11.54 17.89
CA TYR A 92 0.57 -10.31 17.35
C TYR A 92 -0.96 -10.31 17.24
N GLY A 93 -1.61 -11.39 17.62
CA GLY A 93 -3.04 -11.50 17.82
C GLY A 93 -3.84 -11.67 16.53
N LYS A 94 -4.28 -10.59 15.90
CA LYS A 94 -5.20 -10.65 14.76
C LYS A 94 -4.53 -11.06 13.44
N ASP A 95 -5.29 -11.70 12.56
CA ASP A 95 -4.86 -12.09 11.22
C ASP A 95 -4.84 -10.93 10.21
N HIS A 96 -5.44 -9.79 10.53
CA HIS A 96 -5.43 -8.58 9.71
C HIS A 96 -5.29 -7.30 10.54
N ASP A 97 -4.85 -6.26 9.90
CA ASP A 97 -4.69 -4.93 10.47
C ASP A 97 -6.06 -4.28 10.76
N THR A 98 -6.07 -3.22 11.56
CA THR A 98 -7.28 -2.45 11.81
C THR A 98 -7.81 -1.84 10.52
N ALA A 99 -9.10 -2.03 10.25
CA ALA A 99 -9.76 -1.42 9.09
C ALA A 99 -9.78 0.11 9.23
N HIS A 100 -9.32 0.81 8.19
CA HIS A 100 -9.16 2.27 8.16
C HIS A 100 -9.47 2.86 6.79
N VAL A 101 -9.49 4.16 6.71
CA VAL A 101 -9.37 4.98 5.50
C VAL A 101 -8.06 5.74 5.57
N ASP A 102 -7.41 6.01 4.43
CA ASP A 102 -6.08 6.62 4.42
C ASP A 102 -6.08 8.11 4.78
N LEU A 103 -7.07 8.85 4.30
CA LEU A 103 -7.23 10.28 4.53
C LEU A 103 -8.65 10.60 4.99
N PRO A 104 -8.85 11.67 5.77
CA PRO A 104 -10.19 12.12 6.17
C PRO A 104 -10.96 12.74 5.02
N ASP A 105 -10.27 13.35 4.05
CA ASP A 105 -10.88 14.04 2.93
C ASP A 105 -11.15 13.10 1.75
N PRO A 106 -12.14 13.41 0.89
CA PRO A 106 -12.46 12.59 -0.28
C PRO A 106 -11.26 12.40 -1.21
N HIS A 107 -10.88 11.16 -1.46
CA HIS A 107 -9.73 10.81 -2.29
C HIS A 107 -9.97 9.51 -3.08
N THR A 108 -9.08 9.22 -4.00
CA THR A 108 -9.02 7.94 -4.71
C THR A 108 -7.71 7.25 -4.35
N VAL A 109 -7.80 6.00 -3.95
CA VAL A 109 -6.65 5.15 -3.65
C VAL A 109 -6.23 4.37 -4.89
N TYR A 110 -4.93 4.40 -5.17
CA TYR A 110 -4.26 3.58 -6.17
C TYR A 110 -3.25 2.69 -5.45
N LEU A 111 -3.62 1.43 -5.22
CA LEU A 111 -2.81 0.45 -4.50
C LEU A 111 -2.14 -0.50 -5.48
N TYR A 112 -0.82 -0.42 -5.58
CA TYR A 112 -0.01 -1.26 -6.45
C TYR A 112 0.69 -2.37 -5.67
N TYR A 113 0.60 -3.60 -6.15
CA TYR A 113 1.31 -4.75 -5.59
C TYR A 113 2.66 -4.95 -6.26
N VAL A 114 3.73 -4.80 -5.49
CA VAL A 114 5.12 -4.89 -5.98
C VAL A 114 5.52 -6.33 -6.23
N VAL A 115 5.06 -7.24 -5.37
CA VAL A 115 5.32 -8.69 -5.44
C VAL A 115 4.05 -9.49 -5.16
N ASP A 116 4.08 -10.78 -5.49
CA ASP A 116 3.07 -11.73 -5.05
C ASP A 116 3.14 -11.90 -3.53
N SER A 117 1.98 -12.03 -2.88
CA SER A 117 1.90 -12.29 -1.44
C SER A 117 0.65 -13.07 -1.10
N ASP A 118 0.68 -13.72 0.05
CA ASP A 118 -0.47 -14.39 0.67
C ASP A 118 -1.17 -13.54 1.74
N GLY A 119 -0.79 -12.27 1.86
CA GLY A 119 -1.47 -11.29 2.70
C GLY A 119 -2.44 -10.44 1.88
N ASP A 120 -3.72 -10.78 1.90
CA ASP A 120 -4.76 -10.11 1.11
C ASP A 120 -4.97 -8.63 1.50
N THR A 121 -5.48 -7.84 0.58
CA THR A 121 -6.14 -6.58 0.91
C THR A 121 -7.62 -6.85 1.14
N LEU A 122 -8.11 -6.49 2.32
CA LEU A 122 -9.48 -6.70 2.78
C LEU A 122 -10.28 -5.42 2.66
N PHE A 123 -11.49 -5.52 2.14
CA PHE A 123 -12.42 -4.40 2.02
C PHE A 123 -13.66 -4.66 2.87
N PHE A 124 -14.12 -3.61 3.56
CA PHE A 124 -15.17 -3.72 4.57
C PHE A 124 -16.40 -2.90 4.20
N LYS A 125 -17.56 -3.43 4.57
CA LYS A 125 -18.84 -2.70 4.63
C LYS A 125 -19.56 -3.12 5.90
N ASN A 126 -20.01 -2.15 6.67
CA ASN A 126 -20.68 -2.39 7.97
C ASN A 126 -19.85 -3.32 8.89
N LYS A 127 -18.55 -3.07 8.99
CA LYS A 127 -17.57 -3.87 9.79
C LYS A 127 -17.41 -5.34 9.34
N LYS A 128 -17.97 -5.74 8.21
CA LYS A 128 -17.82 -7.09 7.65
C LYS A 128 -16.92 -7.05 6.41
N ILE A 129 -16.07 -8.05 6.25
CA ILE A 129 -15.27 -8.23 5.04
C ILE A 129 -16.22 -8.58 3.90
N VAL A 130 -16.24 -7.74 2.86
CA VAL A 130 -17.09 -7.94 1.67
C VAL A 130 -16.27 -8.32 0.43
N LYS A 131 -14.96 -8.07 0.45
CA LYS A 131 -14.08 -8.44 -0.65
C LYS A 131 -12.65 -8.66 -0.15
N ARG A 132 -11.96 -9.59 -0.80
CA ARG A 132 -10.53 -9.85 -0.65
C ARG A 132 -9.85 -9.71 -2.01
N VAL A 133 -8.65 -9.15 -2.03
CA VAL A 133 -7.82 -9.07 -3.22
C VAL A 133 -6.42 -9.58 -2.86
N THR A 134 -6.06 -10.72 -3.41
CA THR A 134 -4.74 -11.33 -3.21
C THR A 134 -3.70 -10.55 -4.03
N PRO A 135 -2.61 -10.11 -3.41
CA PRO A 135 -1.53 -9.42 -4.11
C PRO A 135 -0.91 -10.28 -5.19
N LYS A 136 -0.93 -9.77 -6.42
CA LYS A 136 -0.18 -10.30 -7.56
C LYS A 136 0.71 -9.19 -8.11
N GLN A 137 1.97 -9.52 -8.35
CA GLN A 137 2.94 -8.58 -8.91
C GLN A 137 2.38 -7.83 -10.12
N GLY A 138 2.52 -6.52 -10.13
CA GLY A 138 2.11 -5.67 -11.25
C GLY A 138 0.61 -5.40 -11.31
N THR A 139 -0.15 -5.77 -10.28
CA THR A 139 -1.58 -5.46 -10.18
C THR A 139 -1.78 -4.12 -9.49
N LEU A 140 -2.66 -3.29 -10.07
CA LEU A 140 -3.13 -2.03 -9.51
C LEU A 140 -4.61 -2.16 -9.13
N VAL A 141 -4.92 -1.82 -7.89
CA VAL A 141 -6.30 -1.75 -7.37
C VAL A 141 -6.67 -0.29 -7.17
N ILE A 142 -7.70 0.18 -7.86
CA ILE A 142 -8.19 1.56 -7.75
C ILE A 142 -9.55 1.54 -7.06
N PHE A 143 -9.69 2.30 -5.98
CA PHE A 143 -10.94 2.34 -5.21
C PHE A 143 -11.16 3.70 -4.55
N ASP A 144 -12.39 3.90 -4.11
CA ASP A 144 -12.80 5.09 -3.37
C ASP A 144 -12.15 5.12 -2.00
N GLY A 145 -11.45 6.19 -1.66
CA GLY A 145 -10.74 6.35 -0.39
C GLY A 145 -11.63 6.30 0.86
N GLU A 146 -12.95 6.53 0.72
CA GLU A 146 -13.91 6.33 1.81
C GLU A 146 -14.18 4.85 2.11
N THR A 147 -13.66 3.93 1.28
CA THR A 147 -13.81 2.49 1.49
C THR A 147 -12.88 2.01 2.61
N TYR A 148 -13.46 1.54 3.72
CA TYR A 148 -12.69 0.91 4.78
C TYR A 148 -11.96 -0.32 4.26
N HIS A 149 -10.67 -0.36 4.50
CA HIS A 149 -9.81 -1.45 4.06
C HIS A 149 -8.70 -1.75 5.08
N SER A 150 -8.06 -2.89 4.94
CA SER A 150 -6.88 -3.26 5.72
C SER A 150 -6.02 -4.29 4.99
N ALA A 151 -4.81 -4.52 5.50
CA ALA A 151 -3.97 -5.62 5.08
C ALA A 151 -4.20 -6.86 5.97
N GLU A 152 -4.30 -8.02 5.36
CA GLU A 152 -4.14 -9.30 6.04
C GLU A 152 -2.66 -9.57 6.27
N GLN A 153 -2.32 -10.16 7.41
CA GLN A 153 -0.95 -10.52 7.72
C GLN A 153 -0.44 -11.62 6.79
N PRO A 154 0.65 -11.40 6.05
CA PRO A 154 1.23 -12.47 5.25
C PRO A 154 1.78 -13.58 6.15
N LYS A 155 1.68 -14.84 5.69
CA LYS A 155 2.09 -16.03 6.45
C LYS A 155 3.36 -16.68 5.92
N LYS A 156 3.63 -16.55 4.63
CA LYS A 156 4.76 -17.21 3.95
C LYS A 156 5.63 -16.24 3.17
N HIS A 157 5.02 -15.25 2.53
CA HIS A 157 5.69 -14.34 1.60
C HIS A 157 5.58 -12.91 2.12
N VAL A 158 6.61 -12.10 1.91
CA VAL A 158 6.54 -10.68 2.23
C VAL A 158 5.43 -10.02 1.42
N ARG A 159 4.81 -8.99 2.00
CA ARG A 159 3.84 -8.15 1.31
C ARG A 159 4.45 -6.77 1.09
N CYS A 160 4.67 -6.40 -0.17
CA CYS A 160 5.18 -5.09 -0.54
C CYS A 160 4.18 -4.38 -1.46
N VAL A 161 3.76 -3.19 -1.05
CA VAL A 161 2.78 -2.39 -1.79
C VAL A 161 3.24 -0.94 -1.90
N VAL A 162 2.79 -0.26 -2.96
CA VAL A 162 2.84 1.21 -3.06
C VAL A 162 1.42 1.72 -3.03
N ASN A 163 1.13 2.59 -2.09
CA ASN A 163 -0.15 3.27 -1.93
C ASN A 163 -0.04 4.72 -2.36
N PHE A 164 -0.96 5.15 -3.24
CA PHE A 164 -1.07 6.54 -3.66
C PHE A 164 -2.47 7.04 -3.34
N ASP A 165 -2.53 8.18 -2.66
CA ASP A 165 -3.75 8.88 -2.33
C ASP A 165 -3.82 10.14 -3.18
N ILE A 166 -4.89 10.23 -3.98
CA ILE A 166 -5.11 11.33 -4.92
C ILE A 166 -6.41 12.02 -4.55
N GLU A 167 -6.34 13.30 -4.19
CA GLU A 167 -7.51 14.08 -3.82
C GLU A 167 -8.53 14.16 -4.97
N LYS A 168 -9.81 14.11 -4.62
CA LYS A 168 -10.92 14.25 -5.57
C LYS A 168 -11.26 15.69 -5.89
N HIS A 169 -10.78 16.66 -5.11
CA HIS A 169 -11.11 18.07 -5.32
C HIS A 169 -10.67 18.52 -6.71
N GLU A 170 -11.63 18.99 -7.48
CA GLU A 170 -11.41 19.82 -8.66
C GLU A 170 -11.22 21.26 -8.13
N TYR A 171 -10.10 21.88 -8.47
CA TYR A 171 -9.93 23.31 -8.28
C TYR A 171 -10.72 24.08 -9.33
#